data_ff510396716284cf4627599b1b494e91
#
_entry.id   ff510396716284cf4627599b1b494e91
#
_cell.length_a   1.000
_cell.length_b   1.000
_cell.length_c   1.000
_cell.angle_alpha   90.00
_cell.angle_beta   90.00
_cell.angle_gamma   90.00
#
_symmetry.space_group_name_H-M   'P 1'
#
loop_
_entity.id
_entity.type
_entity.pdbx_description
1 polymer ?
#
loop_
_entity_poly.entity_id
_entity_poly.type
_entity_poly.pdbx_seq_one_letter_code
_entity_poly.pdbx_strand_id
1 'polypeptide(L)'
;MKGYDFEGPALELGALVTDGRADPAEKIRIPLGMMNRHGLVAGATGTGKTKTLQMMAEQLAAHGVPVFLADVKGDLSGLASPGAPSDRVSARAAEIGQSWSGTACATEFFSLGGIGEGIPLRATMTAFGPTLLAKVLGLNETQESSLGLIFYFADKHGLPLLDLKDLVAVIQHLTDNPEELKGVGGLAPQTAGVILRALINFQAQGADAFFGEPQFDTRDLLRTTPDGRGVISVLELPAVQDRPRLFSTFLMWLLADLFEGLPEIGDPDKPKLVFFFDEAHLLFDEASKAFLQSITQTVRLIRSKGVGVFFVTQTPKDVPADVLAQLGSRVQHALRAFTPQDAKDLRATVSTFPSSSYNLEELLTQLGIGEAVVTVLSETGAPTPVAWTRLRAPESLMAPSDPAVVRQVIASSALLPKYGTAVDRESAYEMLNARLTPPEPAPTAPAETPERRRERREEPQERRDEAWERPGERSPLEGVLRSPALRSLARSAASALGREITRSIFGTARRRR
;
A
#
# COMPACT_ATOMS: atom_id res chain seq x y z
N MET A 1 -34.49 -11.96 -6.45
CA MET A 1 -34.90 -10.54 -6.18
C MET A 1 -34.49 -9.66 -7.36
N LYS A 2 -35.40 -8.93 -7.99
CA LYS A 2 -35.05 -8.02 -9.08
C LYS A 2 -34.00 -7.02 -8.59
N GLY A 3 -32.85 -6.94 -9.27
CA GLY A 3 -31.73 -6.05 -8.94
C GLY A 3 -30.46 -6.75 -8.49
N TYR A 4 -30.49 -8.06 -8.23
CA TYR A 4 -29.31 -8.87 -7.90
C TYR A 4 -29.11 -10.04 -8.87
N ASP A 5 -29.90 -10.09 -9.92
CA ASP A 5 -29.75 -11.05 -11.02
C ASP A 5 -28.93 -10.41 -12.14
N PHE A 6 -27.67 -10.82 -12.24
CA PHE A 6 -26.67 -10.31 -13.17
C PHE A 6 -26.29 -11.41 -14.17
N GLU A 7 -26.11 -11.03 -15.44
CA GLU A 7 -25.72 -11.97 -16.49
C GLU A 7 -24.21 -12.30 -16.46
N GLY A 8 -23.40 -11.34 -15.99
CA GLY A 8 -21.95 -11.46 -15.90
C GLY A 8 -21.45 -12.18 -14.64
N PRO A 9 -20.10 -12.37 -14.53
CA PRO A 9 -19.49 -12.91 -13.32
C PRO A 9 -19.74 -12.00 -12.12
N ALA A 10 -20.06 -12.60 -10.99
CA ALA A 10 -20.41 -11.88 -9.76
C ALA A 10 -19.92 -12.64 -8.53
N LEU A 11 -19.61 -11.89 -7.47
CA LEU A 11 -19.40 -12.46 -6.14
C LEU A 11 -20.76 -12.77 -5.52
N GLU A 12 -20.93 -13.96 -5.00
CA GLU A 12 -22.12 -14.37 -4.26
C GLU A 12 -21.92 -14.06 -2.77
N LEU A 13 -22.66 -13.11 -2.23
CA LEU A 13 -22.59 -12.75 -0.81
C LEU A 13 -23.40 -13.71 0.06
N GLY A 14 -24.52 -14.21 -0.42
CA GLY A 14 -25.42 -15.06 0.33
C GLY A 14 -26.82 -15.13 -0.28
N ALA A 15 -27.80 -15.41 0.56
CA ALA A 15 -29.21 -15.53 0.17
C ALA A 15 -30.08 -14.47 0.87
N LEU A 16 -31.11 -14.00 0.18
CA LEU A 16 -32.11 -13.07 0.71
C LEU A 16 -32.83 -13.70 1.91
N VAL A 17 -33.04 -12.91 2.95
CA VAL A 17 -33.86 -13.30 4.10
C VAL A 17 -35.24 -12.65 3.99
N THR A 18 -36.28 -13.47 4.05
CA THR A 18 -37.66 -13.05 4.10
C THR A 18 -38.31 -13.70 5.31
N ASP A 19 -38.98 -12.93 6.17
CA ASP A 19 -39.60 -13.41 7.40
C ASP A 19 -38.67 -14.27 8.28
N GLY A 20 -37.39 -13.88 8.38
CA GLY A 20 -36.37 -14.54 9.18
C GLY A 20 -35.80 -15.84 8.58
N ARG A 21 -36.20 -16.22 7.36
CA ARG A 21 -35.70 -17.41 6.64
C ARG A 21 -34.95 -17.01 5.38
N ALA A 22 -33.80 -17.66 5.16
CA ALA A 22 -33.06 -17.48 3.91
C ALA A 22 -33.74 -18.24 2.77
N ASP A 23 -33.82 -17.61 1.59
CA ASP A 23 -34.28 -18.24 0.36
C ASP A 23 -33.07 -18.61 -0.53
N PRO A 24 -32.74 -19.92 -0.64
CA PRO A 24 -31.61 -20.37 -1.45
C PRO A 24 -31.71 -19.99 -2.93
N ALA A 25 -32.90 -19.75 -3.46
CA ALA A 25 -33.13 -19.37 -4.85
C ALA A 25 -32.84 -17.88 -5.12
N GLU A 26 -32.95 -17.04 -4.09
CA GLU A 26 -32.76 -15.60 -4.19
C GLU A 26 -31.35 -15.18 -3.73
N LYS A 27 -30.40 -15.24 -4.64
CA LYS A 27 -28.98 -14.93 -4.35
C LYS A 27 -28.74 -13.43 -4.32
N ILE A 28 -27.98 -12.99 -3.34
CA ILE A 28 -27.48 -11.62 -3.25
C ILE A 28 -26.04 -11.60 -3.74
N ARG A 29 -25.79 -10.84 -4.81
CA ARG A 29 -24.53 -10.85 -5.55
C ARG A 29 -23.98 -9.43 -5.78
N ILE A 30 -22.66 -9.32 -6.02
CA ILE A 30 -22.01 -8.10 -6.51
C ILE A 30 -21.42 -8.39 -7.90
N PRO A 31 -21.76 -7.63 -8.95
CA PRO A 31 -21.11 -7.79 -10.25
C PRO A 31 -19.61 -7.59 -10.13
N LEU A 32 -18.82 -8.48 -10.71
CA LEU A 32 -17.37 -8.44 -10.59
C LEU A 32 -16.79 -7.14 -11.17
N GLY A 33 -17.32 -6.66 -12.29
CA GLY A 33 -16.94 -5.37 -12.89
C GLY A 33 -17.23 -4.15 -12.02
N MET A 34 -18.12 -4.28 -11.00
CA MET A 34 -18.44 -3.18 -10.07
C MET A 34 -17.55 -3.17 -8.82
N MET A 35 -16.66 -4.13 -8.65
CA MET A 35 -15.78 -4.17 -7.47
C MET A 35 -14.75 -3.02 -7.45
N ASN A 36 -14.45 -2.38 -8.58
CA ASN A 36 -13.64 -1.17 -8.66
C ASN A 36 -14.39 0.12 -8.21
N ARG A 37 -15.70 0.02 -7.92
CA ARG A 37 -16.53 1.13 -7.41
C ARG A 37 -16.47 1.27 -5.89
N HIS A 38 -15.53 0.58 -5.28
CA HIS A 38 -15.25 0.59 -3.85
C HIS A 38 -16.41 0.12 -2.98
N GLY A 39 -16.14 -0.08 -1.71
CA GLY A 39 -17.18 -0.53 -0.79
C GLY A 39 -16.85 -0.35 0.68
N LEU A 40 -17.88 -0.58 1.49
CA LEU A 40 -17.82 -0.56 2.95
C LEU A 40 -18.38 -1.87 3.49
N VAL A 41 -17.64 -2.49 4.41
CA VAL A 41 -18.12 -3.57 5.27
C VAL A 41 -18.12 -3.04 6.71
N ALA A 42 -19.28 -2.76 7.27
CA ALA A 42 -19.37 -2.15 8.59
C ALA A 42 -20.24 -2.99 9.55
N GLY A 43 -19.99 -2.85 10.85
CA GLY A 43 -20.79 -3.51 11.89
C GLY A 43 -20.04 -3.69 13.21
N ALA A 44 -20.76 -3.91 14.29
CA ALA A 44 -20.17 -4.07 15.62
C ALA A 44 -19.19 -5.28 15.68
N THR A 45 -18.35 -5.28 16.69
CA THR A 45 -17.42 -6.40 16.94
C THR A 45 -18.19 -7.71 17.10
N GLY A 46 -17.68 -8.79 16.49
CA GLY A 46 -18.26 -10.14 16.59
C GLY A 46 -19.44 -10.39 15.68
N THR A 47 -19.83 -9.47 14.78
CA THR A 47 -20.96 -9.65 13.86
C THR A 47 -20.63 -10.40 12.58
N GLY A 48 -19.34 -10.61 12.27
CA GLY A 48 -18.88 -11.39 11.13
C GLY A 48 -18.17 -10.60 10.02
N LYS A 49 -17.79 -9.34 10.26
CA LYS A 49 -17.10 -8.49 9.27
C LYS A 49 -15.87 -9.16 8.64
N THR A 50 -14.93 -9.64 9.49
CA THR A 50 -13.70 -10.31 9.02
C THR A 50 -14.02 -11.54 8.17
N LYS A 51 -15.10 -12.28 8.50
CA LYS A 51 -15.52 -13.44 7.69
C LYS A 51 -16.15 -13.04 6.37
N THR A 52 -16.84 -11.91 6.32
CA THR A 52 -17.32 -11.32 5.07
C THR A 52 -16.15 -10.89 4.18
N LEU A 53 -15.16 -10.20 4.74
CA LEU A 53 -13.93 -9.83 4.03
C LEU A 53 -13.21 -11.08 3.49
N GLN A 54 -13.02 -12.10 4.33
CA GLN A 54 -12.39 -13.37 3.97
C GLN A 54 -13.13 -14.04 2.80
N MET A 55 -14.44 -14.19 2.88
CA MET A 55 -15.30 -14.77 1.84
C MET A 55 -15.26 -13.97 0.53
N MET A 56 -15.20 -12.64 0.58
CA MET A 56 -15.07 -11.81 -0.62
C MET A 56 -13.68 -11.97 -1.26
N ALA A 57 -12.62 -12.00 -0.46
CA ALA A 57 -11.25 -12.19 -0.95
C ALA A 57 -11.05 -13.55 -1.64
N GLU A 58 -11.60 -14.64 -1.07
CA GLU A 58 -11.58 -15.99 -1.66
C GLU A 58 -12.22 -16.00 -3.04
N GLN A 59 -13.42 -15.44 -3.17
CA GLN A 59 -14.13 -15.41 -4.44
C GLN A 59 -13.44 -14.55 -5.48
N LEU A 60 -12.90 -13.36 -5.08
CA LEU A 60 -12.09 -12.54 -5.98
C LEU A 60 -10.90 -13.32 -6.51
N ALA A 61 -10.15 -13.98 -5.62
CA ALA A 61 -9.02 -14.80 -6.01
C ALA A 61 -9.44 -15.94 -6.96
N ALA A 62 -10.55 -16.63 -6.69
CA ALA A 62 -11.11 -17.66 -7.56
C ALA A 62 -11.46 -17.14 -8.96
N HIS A 63 -11.91 -15.89 -9.09
CA HIS A 63 -12.15 -15.21 -10.36
C HIS A 63 -10.89 -14.62 -11.02
N GLY A 64 -9.71 -14.92 -10.49
CA GLY A 64 -8.43 -14.42 -11.03
C GLY A 64 -8.20 -12.93 -10.78
N VAL A 65 -8.74 -12.41 -9.69
CA VAL A 65 -8.50 -11.04 -9.23
C VAL A 65 -7.54 -11.10 -8.03
N PRO A 66 -6.34 -10.51 -8.14
CA PRO A 66 -5.45 -10.35 -7.00
C PRO A 66 -6.10 -9.50 -5.91
N VAL A 67 -5.76 -9.80 -4.65
CA VAL A 67 -6.31 -9.12 -3.48
C VAL A 67 -5.17 -8.69 -2.57
N PHE A 68 -5.28 -7.48 -1.99
CA PHE A 68 -4.41 -7.03 -0.92
C PHE A 68 -5.22 -6.79 0.35
N LEU A 69 -4.77 -7.34 1.46
CA LEU A 69 -5.41 -7.26 2.77
C LEU A 69 -4.45 -6.60 3.76
N ALA A 70 -4.89 -5.55 4.45
CA ALA A 70 -4.20 -5.03 5.62
C ALA A 70 -4.82 -5.68 6.87
N ASP A 71 -4.11 -6.61 7.47
CA ASP A 71 -4.57 -7.40 8.63
C ASP A 71 -3.98 -6.84 9.93
N VAL A 72 -4.76 -6.03 10.63
CA VAL A 72 -4.33 -5.41 11.89
C VAL A 72 -4.37 -6.39 13.05
N LYS A 73 -5.27 -7.39 12.99
CA LYS A 73 -5.49 -8.35 14.08
C LYS A 73 -4.74 -9.66 13.94
N GLY A 74 -4.26 -9.99 12.72
CA GLY A 74 -3.63 -11.27 12.43
C GLY A 74 -4.62 -12.45 12.34
N ASP A 75 -5.91 -12.17 12.07
CA ASP A 75 -6.96 -13.20 12.00
C ASP A 75 -7.33 -13.63 10.56
N LEU A 76 -6.64 -13.07 9.55
CA LEU A 76 -6.82 -13.39 8.13
C LEU A 76 -5.80 -14.41 7.59
N SER A 77 -4.79 -14.78 8.36
CA SER A 77 -3.83 -15.83 7.97
C SER A 77 -4.50 -17.17 7.65
N GLY A 78 -5.72 -17.40 8.16
CA GLY A 78 -6.56 -18.56 7.85
C GLY A 78 -6.84 -18.78 6.36
N LEU A 79 -6.71 -17.74 5.52
CA LEU A 79 -6.79 -17.84 4.06
C LEU A 79 -5.79 -18.83 3.45
N ALA A 80 -4.64 -19.05 4.11
CA ALA A 80 -3.62 -20.00 3.69
C ALA A 80 -3.97 -21.47 3.98
N SER A 81 -5.04 -21.73 4.73
CA SER A 81 -5.43 -23.09 5.15
C SER A 81 -6.87 -23.41 4.74
N PRO A 82 -7.19 -24.67 4.40
CA PRO A 82 -8.56 -25.05 4.10
C PRO A 82 -9.43 -25.00 5.36
N GLY A 83 -10.66 -24.58 5.20
CA GLY A 83 -11.66 -24.61 6.26
C GLY A 83 -11.98 -26.05 6.68
N ALA A 84 -12.20 -26.25 7.97
CA ALA A 84 -12.67 -27.53 8.49
C ALA A 84 -14.20 -27.60 8.49
N PRO A 85 -14.81 -28.73 8.06
CA PRO A 85 -16.24 -28.91 8.15
C PRO A 85 -16.71 -28.91 9.60
N SER A 86 -17.86 -28.27 9.84
CA SER A 86 -18.53 -28.30 11.15
C SER A 86 -20.03 -28.27 10.94
N ASP A 87 -20.80 -28.76 11.93
CA ASP A 87 -22.26 -28.73 11.88
C ASP A 87 -22.80 -27.35 11.61
N ARG A 88 -22.14 -26.33 12.17
CA ARG A 88 -22.54 -24.92 12.02
C ARG A 88 -22.33 -24.40 10.60
N VAL A 89 -21.22 -24.75 9.97
CA VAL A 89 -20.92 -24.41 8.57
C VAL A 89 -21.83 -25.16 7.63
N SER A 90 -22.02 -26.47 7.87
CA SER A 90 -22.90 -27.32 7.05
C SER A 90 -24.34 -26.85 7.09
N ALA A 91 -24.86 -26.51 8.28
CA ALA A 91 -26.21 -25.95 8.44
C ALA A 91 -26.37 -24.61 7.70
N ARG A 92 -25.38 -23.70 7.83
CA ARG A 92 -25.37 -22.42 7.13
C ARG A 92 -25.35 -22.61 5.62
N ALA A 93 -24.49 -23.50 5.10
CA ALA A 93 -24.35 -23.77 3.68
C ALA A 93 -25.65 -24.37 3.10
N ALA A 94 -26.28 -25.31 3.81
CA ALA A 94 -27.55 -25.90 3.41
C ALA A 94 -28.68 -24.86 3.37
N GLU A 95 -28.74 -23.99 4.37
CA GLU A 95 -29.76 -22.95 4.52
C GLU A 95 -29.77 -21.95 3.36
N ILE A 96 -28.58 -21.57 2.85
CA ILE A 96 -28.44 -20.61 1.77
C ILE A 96 -28.15 -21.23 0.40
N GLY A 97 -28.13 -22.56 0.31
CA GLY A 97 -27.80 -23.28 -0.94
C GLY A 97 -26.36 -23.04 -1.41
N GLN A 98 -25.39 -23.00 -0.48
CA GLN A 98 -23.96 -22.91 -0.79
C GLN A 98 -23.39 -24.32 -0.93
N SER A 99 -22.72 -24.60 -2.05
CA SER A 99 -21.84 -25.79 -2.18
C SER A 99 -20.52 -25.47 -1.46
N TRP A 100 -20.46 -25.78 -0.16
CA TRP A 100 -19.29 -25.46 0.66
C TRP A 100 -18.26 -26.59 0.63
N SER A 101 -16.99 -26.23 0.41
CA SER A 101 -15.84 -27.15 0.46
C SER A 101 -14.64 -26.42 1.06
N GLY A 102 -13.99 -27.01 2.03
CA GLY A 102 -12.78 -26.43 2.64
C GLY A 102 -11.67 -26.25 1.60
N THR A 103 -11.27 -25.01 1.34
CA THR A 103 -10.31 -24.66 0.28
C THR A 103 -9.31 -23.62 0.81
N ALA A 104 -8.01 -23.81 0.54
CA ALA A 104 -6.98 -22.82 0.80
C ALA A 104 -6.79 -21.89 -0.41
N CYS A 105 -6.46 -20.65 -0.15
CA CYS A 105 -6.12 -19.68 -1.18
C CYS A 105 -4.60 -19.62 -1.42
N ALA A 106 -4.19 -19.17 -2.59
CA ALA A 106 -2.81 -18.78 -2.85
C ALA A 106 -2.54 -17.47 -2.11
N THR A 107 -1.73 -17.52 -1.07
CA THR A 107 -1.43 -16.37 -0.20
C THR A 107 0.04 -16.02 -0.22
N GLU A 108 0.32 -14.74 0.02
CA GLU A 108 1.64 -14.19 0.32
C GLU A 108 1.54 -13.35 1.60
N PHE A 109 2.48 -13.52 2.51
CA PHE A 109 2.50 -12.76 3.75
C PHE A 109 3.62 -11.72 3.73
N PHE A 110 3.25 -10.49 4.04
CA PHE A 110 4.15 -9.35 4.08
C PHE A 110 4.21 -8.75 5.47
N SER A 111 5.33 -8.13 5.78
CA SER A 111 5.54 -7.33 6.99
C SER A 111 6.02 -5.92 6.63
N LEU A 112 5.68 -4.94 7.44
CA LEU A 112 6.12 -3.57 7.21
C LEU A 112 7.58 -3.43 7.64
N GLY A 113 8.47 -3.23 6.68
CA GLY A 113 9.91 -3.07 6.92
C GLY A 113 10.59 -4.25 7.60
N GLY A 114 9.92 -5.42 7.70
CA GLY A 114 10.43 -6.58 8.43
C GLY A 114 10.05 -6.60 9.92
N ILE A 115 9.15 -5.74 10.36
CA ILE A 115 8.59 -5.80 11.72
C ILE A 115 7.48 -6.86 11.75
N GLY A 116 7.68 -7.94 12.47
CA GLY A 116 6.79 -9.11 12.50
C GLY A 116 7.15 -10.17 11.47
N GLU A 117 6.23 -11.15 11.27
CA GLU A 117 6.41 -12.23 10.30
C GLU A 117 5.93 -11.79 8.91
N GLY A 118 6.70 -12.09 7.88
CA GLY A 118 6.35 -11.79 6.48
C GLY A 118 7.53 -11.30 5.64
N ILE A 119 7.31 -11.20 4.35
CA ILE A 119 8.28 -10.64 3.41
C ILE A 119 8.33 -9.13 3.64
N PRO A 120 9.51 -8.54 3.91
CA PRO A 120 9.61 -7.12 4.21
C PRO A 120 9.21 -6.22 3.04
N LEU A 121 8.27 -5.32 3.29
CA LEU A 121 7.92 -4.25 2.36
C LEU A 121 8.69 -2.97 2.74
N ARG A 122 9.43 -2.41 1.79
CA ARG A 122 10.19 -1.16 1.97
C ARG A 122 9.94 -0.22 0.81
N ALA A 123 10.07 1.07 1.08
CA ALA A 123 10.13 2.12 0.06
C ALA A 123 11.41 2.94 0.24
N THR A 124 11.98 3.44 -0.85
CA THR A 124 13.04 4.44 -0.73
C THR A 124 12.45 5.82 -0.45
N MET A 125 13.20 6.67 0.23
CA MET A 125 12.80 8.05 0.49
C MET A 125 12.57 8.80 -0.84
N THR A 126 13.39 8.52 -1.86
CA THR A 126 13.23 9.09 -3.21
C THR A 126 11.88 8.71 -3.83
N ALA A 127 11.46 7.44 -3.72
CA ALA A 127 10.19 6.97 -4.26
C ALA A 127 8.98 7.52 -3.49
N PHE A 128 9.14 7.69 -2.19
CA PHE A 128 8.11 8.29 -1.35
C PHE A 128 7.84 9.75 -1.74
N GLY A 129 8.89 10.49 -2.02
CA GLY A 129 8.84 11.84 -2.52
C GLY A 129 8.48 12.92 -1.50
N PRO A 130 8.80 14.19 -1.80
CA PRO A 130 8.64 15.30 -0.85
C PRO A 130 7.17 15.64 -0.56
N THR A 131 6.29 15.55 -1.54
CA THR A 131 4.88 15.95 -1.39
C THR A 131 4.12 15.02 -0.43
N LEU A 132 4.29 13.71 -0.60
CA LEU A 132 3.64 12.74 0.29
C LEU A 132 4.25 12.80 1.68
N LEU A 133 5.58 12.92 1.77
CA LEU A 133 6.28 13.04 3.05
C LEU A 133 5.83 14.30 3.81
N ALA A 134 5.68 15.44 3.14
CA ALA A 134 5.19 16.67 3.77
C ALA A 134 3.79 16.49 4.40
N LYS A 135 2.90 15.78 3.71
CA LYS A 135 1.53 15.50 4.21
C LYS A 135 1.55 14.58 5.42
N VAL A 136 2.36 13.52 5.37
CA VAL A 136 2.56 12.60 6.49
C VAL A 136 3.13 13.29 7.71
N LEU A 137 4.11 14.18 7.51
CA LEU A 137 4.74 14.96 8.58
C LEU A 137 3.87 16.14 9.07
N GLY A 138 2.77 16.45 8.38
CA GLY A 138 1.90 17.57 8.71
C GLY A 138 2.55 18.94 8.46
N LEU A 139 3.41 19.03 7.45
CA LEU A 139 4.12 20.27 7.10
C LEU A 139 3.20 21.27 6.42
N ASN A 140 3.45 22.57 6.65
CA ASN A 140 2.75 23.64 5.94
C ASN A 140 3.36 23.88 4.54
N GLU A 141 2.72 24.72 3.71
CA GLU A 141 3.12 24.98 2.33
C GLU A 141 4.58 25.47 2.19
N THR A 142 5.06 26.30 3.12
CA THR A 142 6.46 26.76 3.11
C THR A 142 7.44 25.63 3.40
N GLN A 143 7.11 24.76 4.36
CA GLN A 143 7.91 23.61 4.74
C GLN A 143 7.88 22.53 3.64
N GLU A 144 6.72 22.29 3.02
CA GLU A 144 6.58 21.39 1.85
C GLU A 144 7.44 21.89 0.68
N SER A 145 7.37 23.19 0.36
CA SER A 145 8.20 23.79 -0.69
C SER A 145 9.69 23.65 -0.40
N SER A 146 10.08 23.87 0.86
CA SER A 146 11.48 23.70 1.31
C SER A 146 11.93 22.25 1.24
N LEU A 147 11.07 21.29 1.62
CA LEU A 147 11.33 19.87 1.47
C LEU A 147 11.51 19.48 -0.01
N GLY A 148 10.67 20.02 -0.89
CA GLY A 148 10.81 19.84 -2.35
C GLY A 148 12.15 20.35 -2.87
N LEU A 149 12.65 21.48 -2.35
CA LEU A 149 13.96 22.00 -2.71
C LEU A 149 15.11 21.10 -2.25
N ILE A 150 15.00 20.48 -1.07
CA ILE A 150 15.98 19.53 -0.54
C ILE A 150 16.06 18.29 -1.45
N PHE A 151 14.93 17.72 -1.84
CA PHE A 151 14.88 16.58 -2.79
C PHE A 151 15.45 16.95 -4.17
N TYR A 152 15.12 18.15 -4.67
CA TYR A 152 15.69 18.65 -5.92
C TYR A 152 17.22 18.78 -5.83
N PHE A 153 17.74 19.27 -4.73
CA PHE A 153 19.19 19.37 -4.50
C PHE A 153 19.84 17.98 -4.53
N ALA A 154 19.28 17.03 -3.78
CA ALA A 154 19.79 15.67 -3.71
C ALA A 154 19.81 15.00 -5.11
N ASP A 155 18.72 15.11 -5.87
CA ASP A 155 18.60 14.58 -7.23
C ASP A 155 19.64 15.21 -8.16
N LYS A 156 19.78 16.55 -8.15
CA LYS A 156 20.72 17.30 -8.98
C LYS A 156 22.19 16.93 -8.71
N HIS A 157 22.53 16.61 -7.46
CA HIS A 157 23.89 16.28 -7.04
C HIS A 157 24.16 14.78 -6.99
N GLY A 158 23.22 13.94 -7.44
CA GLY A 158 23.34 12.50 -7.48
C GLY A 158 23.46 11.88 -6.08
N LEU A 159 22.79 12.46 -5.08
CA LEU A 159 22.75 11.98 -3.70
C LEU A 159 21.52 11.08 -3.53
N PRO A 160 21.67 9.74 -3.48
CA PRO A 160 20.54 8.85 -3.34
C PRO A 160 19.90 9.00 -1.96
N LEU A 161 18.58 9.30 -1.92
CA LEU A 161 17.80 9.31 -0.69
C LEU A 161 17.13 7.94 -0.54
N LEU A 162 17.76 7.02 0.17
CA LEU A 162 17.29 5.65 0.36
C LEU A 162 16.48 5.54 1.65
N ASP A 163 16.93 6.16 2.72
CA ASP A 163 16.31 6.11 4.03
C ASP A 163 16.22 7.49 4.71
N LEU A 164 15.76 7.51 5.97
CA LEU A 164 15.61 8.75 6.74
C LEU A 164 16.96 9.41 7.07
N LYS A 165 18.03 8.62 7.30
CA LYS A 165 19.35 9.16 7.63
C LYS A 165 19.91 10.00 6.48
N ASP A 166 19.64 9.60 5.24
CA ASP A 166 20.05 10.32 4.03
C ASP A 166 19.43 11.71 3.97
N LEU A 167 18.10 11.77 4.16
CA LEU A 167 17.37 13.03 4.13
C LEU A 167 17.84 13.96 5.25
N VAL A 168 18.05 13.43 6.46
CA VAL A 168 18.58 14.20 7.59
C VAL A 168 19.97 14.75 7.27
N ALA A 169 20.86 13.94 6.69
CA ALA A 169 22.21 14.36 6.31
C ALA A 169 22.19 15.47 5.26
N VAL A 170 21.33 15.37 4.24
CA VAL A 170 21.19 16.43 3.22
C VAL A 170 20.66 17.70 3.82
N ILE A 171 19.68 17.66 4.74
CA ILE A 171 19.15 18.85 5.42
C ILE A 171 20.24 19.52 6.26
N GLN A 172 21.02 18.75 7.02
CA GLN A 172 22.14 19.24 7.82
C GLN A 172 23.20 19.90 6.93
N HIS A 173 23.62 19.20 5.88
CA HIS A 173 24.58 19.73 4.91
C HIS A 173 24.16 21.09 4.32
N LEU A 174 22.88 21.21 3.90
CA LEU A 174 22.34 22.44 3.33
C LEU A 174 22.16 23.56 4.37
N THR A 175 22.01 23.22 5.64
CA THR A 175 21.95 24.19 6.73
C THR A 175 23.34 24.76 7.02
N ASP A 176 24.39 23.91 6.92
CA ASP A 176 25.78 24.29 7.14
C ASP A 176 26.38 25.01 5.92
N ASN A 177 25.86 24.75 4.71
CA ASN A 177 26.32 25.30 3.43
C ASN A 177 25.20 26.05 2.68
N PRO A 178 24.65 27.15 3.22
CA PRO A 178 23.47 27.83 2.66
C PRO A 178 23.70 28.42 1.26
N GLU A 179 24.95 28.62 0.85
CA GLU A 179 25.33 29.13 -0.47
C GLU A 179 25.00 28.13 -1.60
N GLU A 180 24.90 26.82 -1.31
CA GLU A 180 24.58 25.82 -2.33
C GLU A 180 23.15 25.95 -2.86
N LEU A 181 22.28 26.60 -2.11
CA LEU A 181 20.90 26.93 -2.52
C LEU A 181 20.73 28.39 -2.99
N LYS A 182 21.83 29.15 -3.13
CA LYS A 182 21.76 30.51 -3.68
C LYS A 182 21.19 30.47 -5.11
N GLY A 183 20.19 31.31 -5.36
CA GLY A 183 19.55 31.42 -6.68
C GLY A 183 18.34 30.53 -6.89
N VAL A 184 18.04 29.59 -5.98
CA VAL A 184 16.86 28.69 -6.05
C VAL A 184 15.90 28.84 -4.86
N GLY A 185 16.11 29.87 -4.00
CA GLY A 185 15.20 30.21 -2.90
C GLY A 185 15.77 30.03 -1.50
N GLY A 186 16.87 29.30 -1.34
CA GLY A 186 17.49 29.08 -0.03
C GLY A 186 16.68 28.17 0.90
N LEU A 187 17.29 27.76 2.00
CA LEU A 187 16.65 27.03 3.10
C LEU A 187 16.82 27.80 4.39
N ALA A 188 15.73 28.34 4.93
CA ALA A 188 15.80 29.07 6.21
C ALA A 188 16.10 28.09 7.36
N PRO A 189 17.08 28.39 8.26
CA PRO A 189 17.43 27.49 9.38
C PRO A 189 16.26 27.14 10.29
N GLN A 190 15.32 28.05 10.49
CA GLN A 190 14.09 27.77 11.26
C GLN A 190 13.21 26.72 10.57
N THR A 191 13.05 26.78 9.25
CA THR A 191 12.28 25.82 8.46
C THR A 191 12.97 24.46 8.46
N ALA A 192 14.29 24.40 8.25
CA ALA A 192 15.08 23.20 8.38
C ALA A 192 14.91 22.53 9.74
N GLY A 193 14.99 23.32 10.82
CA GLY A 193 14.80 22.83 12.18
C GLY A 193 13.40 22.27 12.46
N VAL A 194 12.34 22.80 11.83
CA VAL A 194 10.99 22.23 11.93
C VAL A 194 10.92 20.88 11.22
N ILE A 195 11.45 20.80 9.99
CA ILE A 195 11.45 19.57 9.21
C ILE A 195 12.25 18.47 9.93
N LEU A 196 13.46 18.80 10.44
CA LEU A 196 14.29 17.84 11.19
C LEU A 196 13.57 17.30 12.43
N ARG A 197 12.91 18.15 13.22
CA ARG A 197 12.14 17.68 14.39
C ARG A 197 10.99 16.76 13.98
N ALA A 198 10.30 17.07 12.88
CA ALA A 198 9.21 16.21 12.37
C ALA A 198 9.75 14.85 11.92
N LEU A 199 10.91 14.81 11.25
CA LEU A 199 11.59 13.58 10.84
C LEU A 199 12.04 12.74 12.05
N ILE A 200 12.66 13.36 13.06
CA ILE A 200 13.10 12.68 14.28
C ILE A 200 11.88 12.07 15.02
N ASN A 201 10.78 12.83 15.12
CA ASN A 201 9.56 12.29 15.72
C ASN A 201 8.96 11.13 14.92
N PHE A 202 9.06 11.17 13.61
CA PHE A 202 8.60 10.09 12.73
C PHE A 202 9.50 8.86 12.87
N GLN A 203 10.81 9.06 12.94
CA GLN A 203 11.80 8.03 13.21
C GLN A 203 11.54 7.34 14.57
N ALA A 204 11.26 8.12 15.62
CA ALA A 204 10.93 7.58 16.95
C ALA A 204 9.67 6.69 16.97
N GLN A 205 8.79 6.81 15.96
CA GLN A 205 7.64 5.93 15.75
C GLN A 205 7.98 4.65 14.98
N GLY A 206 9.26 4.45 14.61
CA GLY A 206 9.74 3.25 13.92
C GLY A 206 9.71 3.35 12.39
N ALA A 207 9.61 4.57 11.84
CA ALA A 207 9.58 4.78 10.39
C ALA A 207 10.86 4.30 9.67
N ASP A 208 12.00 4.21 10.37
CA ASP A 208 13.25 3.69 9.80
C ASP A 208 13.12 2.29 9.21
N ALA A 209 12.31 1.43 9.84
CA ALA A 209 12.14 0.07 9.36
C ALA A 209 11.47 0.01 7.97
N PHE A 210 10.66 1.00 7.66
CA PHE A 210 9.93 1.06 6.40
C PHE A 210 10.78 1.61 5.24
N PHE A 211 11.71 2.55 5.52
CA PHE A 211 12.52 3.15 4.48
C PHE A 211 13.81 2.35 4.23
N GLY A 212 14.16 2.16 2.97
CA GLY A 212 15.36 1.44 2.55
C GLY A 212 15.18 0.61 1.29
N GLU A 213 16.19 -0.18 0.98
CA GLU A 213 16.21 -1.08 -0.16
C GLU A 213 16.20 -2.56 0.27
N PRO A 214 15.74 -3.48 -0.61
CA PRO A 214 15.17 -3.22 -1.93
C PRO A 214 13.78 -2.60 -1.83
N GLN A 215 13.51 -1.62 -2.69
CA GLN A 215 12.18 -1.03 -2.81
C GLN A 215 11.19 -2.05 -3.35
N PHE A 216 10.02 -2.12 -2.73
CA PHE A 216 8.94 -2.98 -3.19
C PHE A 216 8.35 -2.46 -4.52
N ASP A 217 8.23 -3.35 -5.49
CA ASP A 217 7.53 -3.08 -6.75
C ASP A 217 6.05 -3.42 -6.57
N THR A 218 5.20 -2.40 -6.56
CA THR A 218 3.75 -2.56 -6.33
C THR A 218 3.06 -3.43 -7.39
N ARG A 219 3.69 -3.62 -8.57
CA ARG A 219 3.21 -4.55 -9.60
C ARG A 219 3.25 -6.02 -9.16
N ASP A 220 4.08 -6.37 -8.17
CA ASP A 220 4.11 -7.72 -7.61
C ASP A 220 2.82 -8.07 -6.84
N LEU A 221 1.96 -7.11 -6.55
CA LEU A 221 0.62 -7.34 -6.01
C LEU A 221 -0.40 -7.80 -7.08
N LEU A 222 -0.06 -7.70 -8.38
CA LEU A 222 -0.97 -8.02 -9.49
C LEU A 222 -0.83 -9.47 -9.96
N ARG A 223 -0.16 -10.32 -9.17
CA ARG A 223 0.17 -11.69 -9.58
C ARG A 223 -1.04 -12.61 -9.52
N THR A 224 -1.03 -13.54 -10.46
CA THR A 224 -1.93 -14.70 -10.49
C THR A 224 -1.11 -15.97 -10.45
N THR A 225 -1.72 -17.05 -10.00
CA THR A 225 -1.15 -18.40 -10.04
C THR A 225 -1.16 -18.94 -11.48
N PRO A 226 -0.40 -20.02 -11.79
CA PRO A 226 -0.40 -20.62 -13.12
C PRO A 226 -1.78 -21.15 -13.58
N ASP A 227 -2.65 -21.49 -12.64
CA ASP A 227 -4.04 -21.91 -12.91
C ASP A 227 -5.01 -20.71 -13.04
N GLY A 228 -4.50 -19.47 -13.02
CA GLY A 228 -5.24 -18.25 -13.27
C GLY A 228 -5.96 -17.66 -12.07
N ARG A 229 -5.83 -18.22 -10.86
CA ARG A 229 -6.37 -17.60 -9.63
C ARG A 229 -5.56 -16.39 -9.21
N GLY A 230 -6.20 -15.39 -8.59
CA GLY A 230 -5.52 -14.25 -7.99
C GLY A 230 -4.73 -14.65 -6.74
N VAL A 231 -3.58 -14.03 -6.52
CA VAL A 231 -2.82 -14.16 -5.28
C VAL A 231 -3.39 -13.20 -4.24
N ILE A 232 -3.60 -13.67 -3.01
CA ILE A 232 -4.01 -12.85 -1.88
C ILE A 232 -2.75 -12.42 -1.11
N SER A 233 -2.44 -11.15 -1.14
CA SER A 233 -1.34 -10.52 -0.43
C SER A 233 -1.83 -10.02 0.92
N VAL A 234 -1.35 -10.59 2.02
CA VAL A 234 -1.73 -10.22 3.39
C VAL A 234 -0.58 -9.45 4.02
N LEU A 235 -0.81 -8.19 4.36
CA LEU A 235 0.12 -7.38 5.15
C LEU A 235 -0.20 -7.57 6.63
N GLU A 236 0.69 -8.26 7.32
CA GLU A 236 0.59 -8.56 8.75
C GLU A 236 0.98 -7.33 9.59
N LEU A 237 0.04 -6.77 10.31
CA LEU A 237 0.21 -5.54 11.10
C LEU A 237 0.11 -5.70 12.63
N PRO A 238 -0.10 -6.90 13.22
CA PRO A 238 -0.23 -7.01 14.68
C PRO A 238 0.96 -6.45 15.46
N ALA A 239 2.17 -6.57 14.91
CA ALA A 239 3.40 -6.05 15.51
C ALA A 239 3.54 -4.52 15.48
N VAL A 240 2.68 -3.82 14.74
CA VAL A 240 2.69 -2.35 14.57
C VAL A 240 1.31 -1.73 14.81
N GLN A 241 0.37 -2.48 15.39
CA GLN A 241 -1.00 -2.01 15.65
C GLN A 241 -1.06 -0.78 16.56
N ASP A 242 -0.06 -0.59 17.43
CA ASP A 242 0.14 0.58 18.30
C ASP A 242 0.72 1.80 17.57
N ARG A 243 1.04 1.68 16.27
CA ARG A 243 1.68 2.69 15.44
C ARG A 243 0.86 3.00 14.18
N PRO A 244 -0.39 3.47 14.31
CA PRO A 244 -1.29 3.65 13.18
C PRO A 244 -0.75 4.59 12.10
N ARG A 245 0.03 5.62 12.48
CA ARG A 245 0.66 6.51 11.51
C ARG A 245 1.67 5.80 10.60
N LEU A 246 2.37 4.79 11.09
CA LEU A 246 3.35 4.06 10.31
C LEU A 246 2.68 3.28 9.17
N PHE A 247 1.67 2.47 9.48
CA PHE A 247 1.01 1.69 8.44
C PHE A 247 0.09 2.54 7.54
N SER A 248 -0.55 3.60 8.06
CA SER A 248 -1.33 4.50 7.21
C SER A 248 -0.43 5.24 6.20
N THR A 249 0.77 5.63 6.63
CA THR A 249 1.80 6.21 5.74
C THR A 249 2.18 5.24 4.62
N PHE A 250 2.43 3.97 4.96
CA PHE A 250 2.75 2.94 3.98
C PHE A 250 1.61 2.72 2.98
N LEU A 251 0.38 2.57 3.48
CA LEU A 251 -0.78 2.34 2.62
C LEU A 251 -1.04 3.51 1.67
N MET A 252 -0.80 4.73 2.12
CA MET A 252 -0.86 5.92 1.26
C MET A 252 0.17 5.88 0.14
N TRP A 253 1.42 5.55 0.47
CA TRP A 253 2.47 5.38 -0.53
C TRP A 253 2.10 4.29 -1.52
N LEU A 254 1.65 3.14 -1.03
CA LEU A 254 1.26 1.99 -1.85
C LEU A 254 0.16 2.35 -2.86
N LEU A 255 -0.89 3.03 -2.40
CA LEU A 255 -1.98 3.49 -3.27
C LEU A 255 -1.50 4.55 -4.27
N ALA A 256 -0.62 5.47 -3.85
CA ALA A 256 -0.08 6.51 -4.73
C ALA A 256 0.84 5.91 -5.82
N ASP A 257 1.72 4.99 -5.45
CA ASP A 257 2.63 4.32 -6.38
C ASP A 257 1.86 3.46 -7.41
N LEU A 258 0.83 2.75 -6.97
CA LEU A 258 -0.07 2.02 -7.88
C LEU A 258 -0.84 2.98 -8.81
N PHE A 259 -1.31 4.10 -8.29
CA PHE A 259 -2.01 5.08 -9.10
C PHE A 259 -1.11 5.66 -10.21
N GLU A 260 0.16 5.92 -9.91
CA GLU A 260 1.13 6.39 -10.90
C GLU A 260 1.56 5.28 -11.88
N GLY A 261 1.77 4.07 -11.37
CA GLY A 261 2.31 2.95 -12.14
C GLY A 261 1.32 2.23 -13.05
N LEU A 262 0.01 2.28 -12.75
CA LEU A 262 -1.00 1.57 -13.51
C LEU A 262 -1.54 2.41 -14.67
N PRO A 263 -1.79 1.80 -15.86
CA PRO A 263 -2.46 2.47 -16.96
C PRO A 263 -3.94 2.70 -16.63
N GLU A 264 -4.53 3.71 -17.23
CA GLU A 264 -5.99 3.87 -17.22
C GLU A 264 -6.64 2.83 -18.13
N ILE A 265 -7.63 2.11 -17.59
CA ILE A 265 -8.30 1.00 -18.29
C ILE A 265 -9.81 1.19 -18.43
N GLY A 266 -10.36 2.26 -17.84
CA GLY A 266 -11.81 2.52 -17.86
C GLY A 266 -12.60 1.57 -16.95
N ASP A 267 -13.71 1.03 -17.46
CA ASP A 267 -14.57 0.08 -16.75
C ASP A 267 -14.28 -1.36 -17.26
N PRO A 268 -13.39 -2.11 -16.61
CA PRO A 268 -13.06 -3.48 -16.98
C PRO A 268 -14.12 -4.48 -16.49
N ASP A 269 -14.21 -5.64 -17.13
CA ASP A 269 -15.10 -6.74 -16.71
C ASP A 269 -14.78 -7.27 -15.31
N LYS A 270 -13.52 -7.13 -14.87
CA LYS A 270 -13.07 -7.44 -13.51
C LYS A 270 -11.96 -6.48 -13.07
N PRO A 271 -11.84 -6.19 -11.77
CA PRO A 271 -10.77 -5.33 -11.28
C PRO A 271 -9.38 -5.96 -11.51
N LYS A 272 -8.37 -5.09 -11.59
CA LYS A 272 -6.95 -5.50 -11.62
C LYS A 272 -6.44 -5.90 -10.24
N LEU A 273 -6.99 -5.29 -9.20
CA LEU A 273 -6.62 -5.51 -7.81
C LEU A 273 -7.75 -5.00 -6.91
N VAL A 274 -8.01 -5.66 -5.81
CA VAL A 274 -8.91 -5.17 -4.77
C VAL A 274 -8.19 -5.09 -3.44
N PHE A 275 -8.26 -3.91 -2.80
CA PHE A 275 -7.76 -3.66 -1.45
C PHE A 275 -8.88 -3.84 -0.43
N PHE A 276 -8.55 -4.47 0.69
CA PHE A 276 -9.37 -4.45 1.90
C PHE A 276 -8.54 -3.89 3.05
N PHE A 277 -9.02 -2.84 3.67
CA PHE A 277 -8.42 -2.23 4.84
C PHE A 277 -9.26 -2.60 6.06
N ASP A 278 -8.80 -3.60 6.83
CA ASP A 278 -9.44 -3.93 8.11
C ASP A 278 -9.12 -2.86 9.15
N GLU A 279 -10.03 -2.65 10.10
CA GLU A 279 -10.00 -1.57 11.10
C GLU A 279 -9.71 -0.20 10.47
N ALA A 280 -10.44 0.13 9.41
CA ALA A 280 -10.18 1.30 8.57
C ALA A 280 -10.18 2.64 9.34
N HIS A 281 -10.80 2.70 10.54
CA HIS A 281 -10.73 3.88 11.40
C HIS A 281 -9.29 4.30 11.71
N LEU A 282 -8.37 3.34 11.83
CA LEU A 282 -6.97 3.62 12.10
C LEU A 282 -6.25 4.39 10.98
N LEU A 283 -6.78 4.35 9.75
CA LEU A 283 -6.25 5.16 8.64
C LEU A 283 -6.60 6.64 8.77
N PHE A 284 -7.69 6.92 9.47
CA PHE A 284 -8.28 8.25 9.54
C PHE A 284 -8.05 8.92 10.89
N ASP A 285 -7.79 8.13 11.94
CA ASP A 285 -7.49 8.63 13.27
C ASP A 285 -6.20 9.45 13.26
N GLU A 286 -6.23 10.63 13.87
CA GLU A 286 -5.11 11.58 13.95
C GLU A 286 -4.55 12.05 12.58
N ALA A 287 -5.24 11.74 11.48
CA ALA A 287 -4.81 12.13 10.16
C ALA A 287 -4.96 13.64 9.92
N SER A 288 -3.95 14.27 9.31
CA SER A 288 -4.04 15.67 8.91
C SER A 288 -5.11 15.88 7.82
N LYS A 289 -5.70 17.08 7.74
CA LYS A 289 -6.66 17.41 6.67
C LYS A 289 -6.08 17.18 5.28
N ALA A 290 -4.80 17.51 5.06
CA ALA A 290 -4.12 17.31 3.79
C ALA A 290 -3.98 15.81 3.45
N PHE A 291 -3.72 14.98 4.45
CA PHE A 291 -3.65 13.53 4.32
C PHE A 291 -5.04 12.95 3.96
N LEU A 292 -6.10 13.33 4.68
CA LEU A 292 -7.48 12.91 4.39
C LEU A 292 -7.92 13.30 2.97
N GLN A 293 -7.60 14.51 2.53
CA GLN A 293 -7.86 14.95 1.16
C GLN A 293 -7.13 14.09 0.13
N SER A 294 -5.89 13.70 0.41
CA SER A 294 -5.10 12.85 -0.48
C SER A 294 -5.70 11.44 -0.59
N ILE A 295 -6.11 10.83 0.53
CA ILE A 295 -6.81 9.53 0.51
C ILE A 295 -8.09 9.63 -0.31
N THR A 296 -8.94 10.63 -0.04
CA THR A 296 -10.21 10.82 -0.74
C THR A 296 -9.99 10.95 -2.24
N GLN A 297 -9.00 11.73 -2.65
CA GLN A 297 -8.69 11.94 -4.05
C GLN A 297 -8.15 10.67 -4.71
N THR A 298 -7.23 9.97 -4.03
CA THR A 298 -6.67 8.70 -4.54
C THR A 298 -7.76 7.64 -4.69
N VAL A 299 -8.60 7.43 -3.68
CA VAL A 299 -9.73 6.49 -3.75
C VAL A 299 -10.65 6.82 -4.91
N ARG A 300 -11.01 8.10 -5.10
CA ARG A 300 -11.85 8.52 -6.23
C ARG A 300 -11.25 8.22 -7.59
N LEU A 301 -9.94 8.40 -7.75
CA LEU A 301 -9.26 8.33 -9.04
C LEU A 301 -8.72 6.93 -9.38
N ILE A 302 -8.35 6.13 -8.39
CA ILE A 302 -7.73 4.81 -8.61
C ILE A 302 -8.70 3.81 -9.28
N ARG A 303 -9.99 4.11 -9.22
CA ARG A 303 -11.02 3.38 -9.95
C ARG A 303 -10.72 3.30 -11.45
N SER A 304 -10.28 4.41 -12.09
CA SER A 304 -9.94 4.44 -13.52
C SER A 304 -8.78 3.51 -13.89
N LYS A 305 -7.99 3.10 -12.89
CA LYS A 305 -6.92 2.11 -13.00
C LYS A 305 -7.39 0.67 -12.79
N GLY A 306 -8.70 0.48 -12.56
CA GLY A 306 -9.31 -0.83 -12.30
C GLY A 306 -9.04 -1.36 -10.89
N VAL A 307 -8.74 -0.50 -9.93
CA VAL A 307 -8.48 -0.89 -8.54
C VAL A 307 -9.70 -0.61 -7.67
N GLY A 308 -10.13 -1.63 -6.92
CA GLY A 308 -11.18 -1.53 -5.91
C GLY A 308 -10.59 -1.29 -4.52
N VAL A 309 -11.29 -0.53 -3.68
CA VAL A 309 -10.91 -0.29 -2.28
C VAL A 309 -12.12 -0.54 -1.39
N PHE A 310 -11.98 -1.44 -0.42
CA PHE A 310 -13.01 -1.76 0.56
C PHE A 310 -12.50 -1.44 1.96
N PHE A 311 -13.24 -0.62 2.65
CA PHE A 311 -12.98 -0.32 4.06
C PHE A 311 -13.81 -1.23 4.95
N VAL A 312 -13.17 -1.82 5.96
CA VAL A 312 -13.83 -2.66 6.97
C VAL A 312 -13.70 -1.96 8.31
N THR A 313 -14.83 -1.66 8.96
CA THR A 313 -14.82 -0.88 10.21
C THR A 313 -16.01 -1.21 11.11
N GLN A 314 -16.02 -0.66 12.30
CA GLN A 314 -17.10 -0.93 13.27
C GLN A 314 -18.36 -0.12 12.97
N THR A 315 -18.20 1.09 12.50
CA THR A 315 -19.33 1.97 12.15
C THR A 315 -19.00 2.81 10.90
N PRO A 316 -20.00 3.12 10.05
CA PRO A 316 -19.76 3.95 8.86
C PRO A 316 -19.20 5.34 9.17
N LYS A 317 -19.47 5.89 10.36
CA LYS A 317 -18.97 7.21 10.80
C LYS A 317 -17.44 7.27 10.96
N ASP A 318 -16.80 6.12 11.12
CA ASP A 318 -15.34 6.02 11.23
C ASP A 318 -14.64 6.39 9.92
N VAL A 319 -15.38 6.38 8.81
CA VAL A 319 -14.89 6.77 7.49
C VAL A 319 -15.33 8.22 7.21
N PRO A 320 -14.41 9.11 6.81
CA PRO A 320 -14.76 10.49 6.44
C PRO A 320 -15.85 10.55 5.38
N ALA A 321 -16.77 11.52 5.50
CA ALA A 321 -17.95 11.63 4.63
C ALA A 321 -17.56 11.70 3.13
N ASP A 322 -16.49 12.39 2.79
CA ASP A 322 -16.01 12.53 1.41
C ASP A 322 -15.49 11.20 0.84
N VAL A 323 -14.88 10.33 1.68
CA VAL A 323 -14.48 8.97 1.31
C VAL A 323 -15.71 8.09 1.22
N LEU A 324 -16.59 8.14 2.23
CA LEU A 324 -17.83 7.34 2.29
C LEU A 324 -18.72 7.56 1.05
N ALA A 325 -18.74 8.79 0.51
CA ALA A 325 -19.47 9.14 -0.70
C ALA A 325 -18.93 8.44 -1.98
N GLN A 326 -17.71 7.87 -1.95
CA GLN A 326 -17.11 7.14 -3.07
C GLN A 326 -17.41 5.63 -3.01
N LEU A 327 -17.97 5.14 -1.91
CA LEU A 327 -18.17 3.70 -1.65
C LEU A 327 -19.52 3.24 -2.19
N GLY A 328 -19.50 2.63 -3.39
CA GLY A 328 -20.73 2.22 -4.08
C GLY A 328 -21.38 0.96 -3.52
N SER A 329 -20.61 0.06 -2.91
CA SER A 329 -21.10 -1.18 -2.33
C SER A 329 -21.10 -1.10 -0.79
N ARG A 330 -22.17 -1.58 -0.15
CA ARG A 330 -22.30 -1.58 1.31
C ARG A 330 -22.77 -2.92 1.81
N VAL A 331 -22.04 -3.47 2.77
CA VAL A 331 -22.39 -4.65 3.54
C VAL A 331 -22.42 -4.24 5.01
N GLN A 332 -23.62 -4.02 5.54
CA GLN A 332 -23.81 -3.52 6.88
C GLN A 332 -24.28 -4.64 7.79
N HIS A 333 -23.38 -5.11 8.66
CA HIS A 333 -23.69 -6.01 9.77
C HIS A 333 -24.40 -5.29 10.91
N ALA A 334 -24.77 -6.05 11.94
CA ALA A 334 -25.46 -5.50 13.11
C ALA A 334 -24.70 -4.32 13.71
N LEU A 335 -25.44 -3.31 14.13
CA LEU A 335 -25.00 -2.20 14.94
C LEU A 335 -25.51 -2.34 16.38
N ARG A 336 -24.77 -1.77 17.33
CA ARG A 336 -25.20 -1.68 18.73
C ARG A 336 -25.63 -0.24 19.00
N ALA A 337 -26.75 -0.07 19.71
CA ALA A 337 -27.28 1.23 20.08
C ALA A 337 -27.54 1.25 21.58
N PHE A 338 -26.48 1.31 22.39
CA PHE A 338 -26.56 1.30 23.86
C PHE A 338 -26.63 2.70 24.45
N THR A 339 -26.18 3.72 23.73
CA THR A 339 -26.17 5.11 24.18
C THR A 339 -26.99 6.00 23.25
N PRO A 340 -27.44 7.19 23.72
CA PRO A 340 -28.11 8.17 22.85
C PRO A 340 -27.28 8.57 21.63
N GLN A 341 -25.94 8.56 21.75
CA GLN A 341 -25.04 8.83 20.63
C GLN A 341 -25.09 7.69 19.62
N ASP A 342 -25.05 6.43 20.06
CA ASP A 342 -25.17 5.26 19.17
C ASP A 342 -26.50 5.27 18.40
N ALA A 343 -27.58 5.64 19.06
CA ALA A 343 -28.88 5.77 18.41
C ALA A 343 -28.90 6.88 17.33
N LYS A 344 -28.17 7.96 17.54
CA LYS A 344 -28.01 9.03 16.55
C LYS A 344 -27.17 8.52 15.36
N ASP A 345 -26.08 7.81 15.63
CA ASP A 345 -25.19 7.24 14.62
C ASP A 345 -25.90 6.15 13.79
N LEU A 346 -26.74 5.33 14.43
CA LEU A 346 -27.60 4.37 13.75
C LEU A 346 -28.55 5.06 12.76
N ARG A 347 -29.25 6.12 13.19
CA ARG A 347 -30.13 6.89 12.30
C ARG A 347 -29.39 7.55 11.15
N ALA A 348 -28.21 8.11 11.42
CA ALA A 348 -27.33 8.65 10.38
C ALA A 348 -26.91 7.57 9.37
N THR A 349 -26.59 6.37 9.82
CA THR A 349 -26.28 5.23 8.95
C THR A 349 -27.49 4.85 8.10
N VAL A 350 -28.67 4.68 8.71
CA VAL A 350 -29.92 4.30 8.01
C VAL A 350 -30.26 5.31 6.93
N SER A 351 -30.09 6.60 7.18
CA SER A 351 -30.40 7.67 6.21
C SER A 351 -29.55 7.61 4.93
N THR A 352 -28.47 6.85 4.92
CA THR A 352 -27.60 6.68 3.75
C THR A 352 -27.99 5.52 2.84
N PHE A 353 -28.98 4.71 3.23
CA PHE A 353 -29.48 3.60 2.40
C PHE A 353 -30.61 4.09 1.48
N PRO A 354 -30.79 3.42 0.32
CA PRO A 354 -31.99 3.62 -0.51
C PRO A 354 -33.29 3.34 0.29
N SER A 355 -34.38 3.95 -0.14
CA SER A 355 -35.69 3.66 0.43
C SER A 355 -36.00 2.16 0.35
N SER A 356 -36.45 1.57 1.43
CA SER A 356 -36.77 0.14 1.51
C SER A 356 -38.05 -0.12 2.32
N SER A 357 -38.58 -1.34 2.19
CA SER A 357 -39.71 -1.80 3.00
C SER A 357 -39.31 -2.22 4.42
N TYR A 358 -38.00 -2.36 4.70
CA TYR A 358 -37.51 -2.71 6.02
C TYR A 358 -37.52 -1.52 6.97
N ASN A 359 -37.88 -1.76 8.25
CA ASN A 359 -37.48 -0.86 9.32
C ASN A 359 -35.98 -1.06 9.63
N LEU A 360 -35.13 -0.30 8.95
CA LEU A 360 -33.67 -0.50 9.02
C LEU A 360 -33.10 -0.20 10.41
N GLU A 361 -33.70 0.74 11.19
CA GLU A 361 -33.24 1.02 12.56
C GLU A 361 -33.43 -0.22 13.46
N GLU A 362 -34.55 -0.88 13.33
CA GLU A 362 -34.84 -2.10 14.09
C GLU A 362 -34.03 -3.28 13.55
N LEU A 363 -34.04 -3.50 12.23
CA LEU A 363 -33.34 -4.62 11.60
C LEU A 363 -31.87 -4.62 11.93
N LEU A 364 -31.17 -3.48 11.80
CA LEU A 364 -29.71 -3.39 12.04
C LEU A 364 -29.33 -3.70 13.50
N THR A 365 -30.26 -3.54 14.45
CA THR A 365 -30.00 -3.90 15.86
C THR A 365 -30.27 -5.38 16.16
N GLN A 366 -31.03 -6.06 15.28
CA GLN A 366 -31.48 -7.45 15.48
C GLN A 366 -30.76 -8.47 14.61
N LEU A 367 -29.96 -8.04 13.61
CA LEU A 367 -29.22 -8.94 12.74
C LEU A 367 -28.38 -9.96 13.52
N GLY A 368 -28.47 -11.21 13.10
CA GLY A 368 -27.66 -12.30 13.62
C GLY A 368 -26.21 -12.29 13.13
N ILE A 369 -25.35 -13.10 13.74
CA ILE A 369 -23.96 -13.28 13.29
C ILE A 369 -23.95 -13.85 11.87
N GLY A 370 -23.22 -13.18 10.96
CA GLY A 370 -23.15 -13.55 9.55
C GLY A 370 -24.43 -13.19 8.78
N GLU A 371 -25.16 -12.20 9.26
CA GLU A 371 -26.22 -11.52 8.52
C GLU A 371 -25.81 -10.08 8.27
N ALA A 372 -26.31 -9.52 7.17
CA ALA A 372 -26.06 -8.13 6.82
C ALA A 372 -27.22 -7.53 5.99
N VAL A 373 -27.34 -6.24 6.07
CA VAL A 373 -28.10 -5.44 5.09
C VAL A 373 -27.15 -5.06 3.96
N VAL A 374 -27.48 -5.44 2.74
CA VAL A 374 -26.65 -5.26 1.55
C VAL A 374 -27.32 -4.31 0.58
N THR A 375 -26.54 -3.41 0.00
CA THR A 375 -26.87 -2.65 -1.22
C THR A 375 -25.57 -2.47 -2.03
N VAL A 376 -25.64 -2.71 -3.32
CA VAL A 376 -24.49 -2.66 -4.22
C VAL A 376 -24.86 -1.87 -5.47
N LEU A 377 -23.91 -1.65 -6.35
CA LEU A 377 -24.20 -1.10 -7.67
C LEU A 377 -24.51 -2.24 -8.65
N SER A 378 -25.59 -2.08 -9.40
CA SER A 378 -25.93 -2.93 -10.54
C SER A 378 -24.92 -2.72 -11.67
N GLU A 379 -24.96 -3.57 -12.70
CA GLU A 379 -24.12 -3.44 -13.92
C GLU A 379 -24.27 -2.07 -14.60
N THR A 380 -25.41 -1.39 -14.42
CA THR A 380 -25.64 -0.03 -14.93
C THR A 380 -25.12 1.07 -14.01
N GLY A 381 -24.57 0.71 -12.84
CA GLY A 381 -24.11 1.66 -11.82
C GLY A 381 -25.22 2.23 -10.93
N ALA A 382 -26.44 1.75 -11.04
CA ALA A 382 -27.55 2.16 -10.16
C ALA A 382 -27.50 1.36 -8.85
N PRO A 383 -27.85 1.95 -7.69
CA PRO A 383 -27.98 1.20 -6.44
C PRO A 383 -29.04 0.11 -6.54
N THR A 384 -28.72 -1.09 -6.04
CA THR A 384 -29.70 -2.17 -5.93
C THR A 384 -30.67 -1.89 -4.77
N PRO A 385 -31.86 -2.52 -4.77
CA PRO A 385 -32.72 -2.50 -3.58
C PRO A 385 -31.97 -3.03 -2.35
N VAL A 386 -32.32 -2.54 -1.18
CA VAL A 386 -31.79 -3.01 0.09
C VAL A 386 -32.19 -4.48 0.31
N ALA A 387 -31.24 -5.34 0.66
CA ALA A 387 -31.49 -6.76 0.89
C ALA A 387 -30.99 -7.22 2.27
N TRP A 388 -31.89 -7.74 3.10
CA TRP A 388 -31.46 -8.51 4.28
C TRP A 388 -30.90 -9.83 3.81
N THR A 389 -29.62 -10.08 4.09
CA THR A 389 -28.84 -11.17 3.51
C THR A 389 -28.28 -12.06 4.61
N ARG A 390 -28.45 -13.37 4.46
CA ARG A 390 -27.72 -14.39 5.20
C ARG A 390 -26.48 -14.75 4.40
N LEU A 391 -25.32 -14.38 4.95
CA LEU A 391 -24.04 -14.43 4.23
C LEU A 391 -23.48 -15.85 4.14
N ARG A 392 -22.71 -16.10 3.08
CA ARG A 392 -21.94 -17.33 2.87
C ARG A 392 -20.90 -17.53 3.98
N ALA A 393 -20.61 -18.80 4.26
CA ALA A 393 -19.45 -19.15 5.07
C ALA A 393 -18.18 -19.10 4.19
N PRO A 394 -17.06 -18.57 4.71
CA PRO A 394 -15.75 -18.73 4.07
C PRO A 394 -15.40 -20.21 3.85
N GLU A 395 -14.65 -20.50 2.78
CA GLU A 395 -14.16 -21.84 2.46
C GLU A 395 -12.76 -22.09 3.03
N SER A 396 -12.00 -21.03 3.30
CA SER A 396 -10.75 -21.11 4.05
C SER A 396 -10.99 -21.18 5.56
N LEU A 397 -9.93 -21.43 6.30
CA LEU A 397 -9.98 -21.57 7.77
C LEU A 397 -10.43 -20.24 8.42
N MET A 398 -11.51 -20.29 9.18
CA MET A 398 -12.07 -19.13 9.88
C MET A 398 -11.30 -18.72 11.18
N ALA A 399 -10.24 -19.42 11.53
CA ALA A 399 -9.30 -19.10 12.59
C ALA A 399 -7.94 -18.73 11.95
N PRO A 400 -7.00 -18.14 12.68
CA PRO A 400 -5.63 -18.00 12.21
C PRO A 400 -5.05 -19.35 11.80
N SER A 401 -4.25 -19.39 10.72
CA SER A 401 -3.49 -20.58 10.33
C SER A 401 -2.43 -20.94 11.38
N ASP A 402 -2.02 -22.20 11.40
CA ASP A 402 -0.85 -22.61 12.18
C ASP A 402 0.37 -21.75 11.74
N PRO A 403 1.12 -21.19 12.68
CA PRO A 403 2.33 -20.40 12.37
C PRO A 403 3.34 -21.15 11.49
N ALA A 404 3.38 -22.49 11.55
CA ALA A 404 4.23 -23.29 10.67
C ALA A 404 3.78 -23.19 9.20
N VAL A 405 2.47 -23.14 8.92
CA VAL A 405 1.92 -22.94 7.58
C VAL A 405 2.31 -21.57 7.05
N VAL A 406 2.14 -20.52 7.87
CA VAL A 406 2.51 -19.14 7.50
C VAL A 406 3.99 -19.06 7.15
N ARG A 407 4.87 -19.60 8.01
CA ARG A 407 6.32 -19.64 7.74
C ARG A 407 6.67 -20.44 6.49
N GLN A 408 5.97 -21.53 6.22
CA GLN A 408 6.18 -22.32 4.99
C GLN A 408 5.79 -21.52 3.75
N VAL A 409 4.67 -20.81 3.77
CA VAL A 409 4.23 -19.93 2.67
C VAL A 409 5.30 -18.85 2.42
N ILE A 410 5.77 -18.17 3.47
CA ILE A 410 6.83 -17.16 3.35
C ILE A 410 8.10 -17.76 2.76
N ALA A 411 8.56 -18.91 3.28
CA ALA A 411 9.80 -19.56 2.84
C ALA A 411 9.74 -20.05 1.38
N SER A 412 8.55 -20.40 0.89
CA SER A 412 8.35 -20.89 -0.50
C SER A 412 8.06 -19.75 -1.50
N SER A 413 7.90 -18.53 -1.03
CA SER A 413 7.56 -17.40 -1.88
C SER A 413 8.71 -17.02 -2.83
N ALA A 414 8.37 -16.81 -4.11
CA ALA A 414 9.29 -16.27 -5.11
C ALA A 414 9.72 -14.83 -4.82
N LEU A 415 9.02 -14.13 -3.93
CA LEU A 415 9.35 -12.75 -3.54
C LEU A 415 10.35 -12.67 -2.39
N LEU A 416 10.51 -13.75 -1.59
CA LEU A 416 11.44 -13.74 -0.49
C LEU A 416 12.90 -13.48 -0.92
N PRO A 417 13.44 -14.10 -1.98
CA PRO A 417 14.79 -13.76 -2.48
C PRO A 417 14.91 -12.33 -2.97
N LYS A 418 13.81 -11.72 -3.44
CA LYS A 418 13.79 -10.35 -3.98
C LYS A 418 13.79 -9.29 -2.89
N TYR A 419 13.06 -9.53 -1.78
CA TYR A 419 12.77 -8.50 -0.77
C TYR A 419 13.24 -8.86 0.64
N GLY A 420 13.57 -10.13 0.90
CA GLY A 420 13.83 -10.63 2.25
C GLY A 420 15.04 -10.00 2.92
N THR A 421 16.10 -9.73 2.15
CA THR A 421 17.34 -9.16 2.68
C THR A 421 17.43 -7.67 2.34
N ALA A 422 17.66 -6.85 3.36
CA ALA A 422 17.94 -5.43 3.16
C ALA A 422 19.27 -5.26 2.42
N VAL A 423 19.30 -4.28 1.52
CA VAL A 423 20.51 -3.89 0.78
C VAL A 423 20.96 -2.54 1.32
N ASP A 424 22.18 -2.51 1.84
CA ASP A 424 22.85 -1.28 2.27
C ASP A 424 23.91 -0.94 1.22
N ARG A 425 23.70 0.14 0.49
CA ARG A 425 24.65 0.67 -0.50
C ARG A 425 24.96 2.12 -0.19
N GLU A 426 26.04 2.60 -0.74
CA GLU A 426 26.45 4.00 -0.60
C GLU A 426 25.29 4.95 -0.96
N SER A 427 24.91 5.78 -0.02
CA SER A 427 23.78 6.69 -0.08
C SER A 427 24.22 8.14 0.17
N ALA A 428 23.27 9.06 0.22
CA ALA A 428 23.56 10.47 0.48
C ALA A 428 24.32 10.70 1.79
N TYR A 429 24.01 9.92 2.83
CA TYR A 429 24.69 10.00 4.12
C TYR A 429 26.18 9.67 4.02
N GLU A 430 26.54 8.55 3.44
CA GLU A 430 27.94 8.12 3.27
C GLU A 430 28.71 9.08 2.35
N MET A 431 28.09 9.49 1.23
CA MET A 431 28.70 10.42 0.26
C MET A 431 28.99 11.80 0.87
N LEU A 432 28.11 12.32 1.69
CA LEU A 432 28.32 13.62 2.36
C LEU A 432 29.35 13.51 3.46
N ASN A 433 29.34 12.45 4.26
CA ASN A 433 30.33 12.22 5.31
C ASN A 433 31.74 12.02 4.73
N ALA A 434 31.87 11.32 3.60
CA ALA A 434 33.15 11.16 2.93
C ALA A 434 33.75 12.51 2.46
N ARG A 435 32.90 13.48 2.11
CA ARG A 435 33.36 14.84 1.76
C ARG A 435 33.84 15.64 2.97
N LEU A 436 33.31 15.34 4.16
CA LEU A 436 33.67 15.99 5.42
C LEU A 436 34.91 15.39 6.08
N THR A 437 35.24 14.12 5.75
CA THR A 437 36.43 13.46 6.27
C THR A 437 37.61 13.82 5.39
N PRO A 438 38.64 14.53 5.89
CA PRO A 438 39.86 14.76 5.09
C PRO A 438 40.43 13.42 4.63
N PRO A 439 40.92 13.31 3.39
CA PRO A 439 41.52 12.06 2.93
C PRO A 439 42.59 11.65 3.93
N GLU A 440 42.49 10.43 4.43
CA GLU A 440 43.54 9.85 5.29
C GLU A 440 44.86 10.03 4.57
N PRO A 441 45.88 10.65 5.21
CA PRO A 441 47.16 10.86 4.55
C PRO A 441 47.65 9.50 4.06
N ALA A 442 47.86 9.39 2.74
CA ALA A 442 48.35 8.17 2.11
C ALA A 442 49.54 7.65 2.96
N PRO A 443 49.57 6.35 3.30
CA PRO A 443 50.64 5.81 4.11
C PRO A 443 51.97 6.25 3.47
N THR A 444 52.69 7.09 4.20
CA THR A 444 54.02 7.55 3.79
C THR A 444 54.84 6.30 3.56
N ALA A 445 55.17 6.05 2.29
CA ALA A 445 56.09 4.95 1.94
C ALA A 445 57.31 5.10 2.85
N PRO A 446 57.79 3.99 3.45
CA PRO A 446 58.96 4.05 4.32
C PRO A 446 60.07 4.75 3.56
N ALA A 447 60.70 5.76 4.18
CA ALA A 447 61.79 6.49 3.59
C ALA A 447 62.85 5.48 3.07
N GLU A 448 63.05 5.49 1.76
CA GLU A 448 64.07 4.63 1.15
C GLU A 448 65.43 4.93 1.81
N THR A 449 65.98 3.91 2.42
CA THR A 449 67.36 3.99 2.94
C THR A 449 68.34 4.30 1.79
N PRO A 450 69.44 5.05 2.06
CA PRO A 450 70.36 5.46 1.03
C PRO A 450 70.96 4.31 0.18
N GLU A 451 70.91 3.07 0.67
CA GLU A 451 71.35 1.86 -0.03
C GLU A 451 70.43 1.43 -1.19
N ARG A 452 69.10 1.47 -0.98
CA ARG A 452 68.10 1.16 -2.03
C ARG A 452 68.05 2.17 -3.16
N ARG A 453 68.50 3.40 -2.91
CA ARG A 453 68.63 4.45 -3.93
C ARG A 453 69.84 4.26 -4.86
N ARG A 454 70.86 3.48 -4.44
CA ARG A 454 72.02 3.13 -5.27
C ARG A 454 71.74 1.96 -6.20
N GLU A 455 71.00 0.93 -5.75
CA GLU A 455 70.62 -0.22 -6.57
C GLU A 455 69.71 0.13 -7.76
N ARG A 456 68.89 1.15 -7.63
CA ARG A 456 68.01 1.58 -8.73
C ARG A 456 68.73 2.38 -9.84
N ARG A 457 69.97 2.75 -9.65
CA ARG A 457 70.75 3.49 -10.65
C ARG A 457 71.58 2.57 -11.56
N GLU A 458 71.61 1.27 -11.30
CA GLU A 458 72.48 0.33 -12.04
C GLU A 458 71.71 -0.70 -12.90
N GLU A 459 70.37 -0.56 -13.06
CA GLU A 459 69.68 -1.38 -14.04
C GLU A 459 69.81 -0.80 -15.47
N PRO A 460 70.23 -1.63 -16.46
CA PRO A 460 70.42 -1.15 -17.82
C PRO A 460 69.14 -0.90 -18.57
N GLN A 461 69.18 0.12 -19.41
CA GLN A 461 68.08 0.71 -20.23
C GLN A 461 67.65 -0.16 -21.43
N GLU A 462 67.62 -1.50 -21.34
CA GLU A 462 67.39 -2.39 -22.49
C GLU A 462 65.99 -3.09 -22.54
N ARG A 463 64.95 -2.59 -21.88
CA ARG A 463 63.61 -3.17 -22.06
C ARG A 463 62.52 -2.11 -22.19
N ARG A 464 62.63 -1.22 -23.18
CA ARG A 464 61.57 -0.19 -23.41
C ARG A 464 61.00 -0.17 -24.83
N ASP A 465 61.30 -1.14 -25.69
CA ASP A 465 60.92 -1.08 -27.12
C ASP A 465 60.03 -2.25 -27.62
N GLU A 466 59.33 -2.98 -26.76
CA GLU A 466 58.39 -3.99 -27.24
C GLU A 466 57.06 -3.91 -26.47
N ALA A 467 56.16 -3.04 -26.86
CA ALA A 467 54.70 -3.19 -26.71
C ALA A 467 53.93 -2.04 -27.34
N TRP A 468 53.99 -1.92 -28.65
CA TRP A 468 53.00 -1.15 -29.44
C TRP A 468 52.43 -2.08 -30.51
N GLU A 469 51.51 -2.98 -30.11
CA GLU A 469 50.58 -3.58 -31.05
C GLU A 469 49.14 -3.16 -30.69
N ARG A 470 48.47 -2.65 -31.71
CA ARG A 470 47.11 -2.04 -31.67
C ARG A 470 46.06 -3.08 -31.44
N PRO A 471 45.01 -2.82 -30.61
CA PRO A 471 43.72 -3.49 -30.74
C PRO A 471 42.80 -2.63 -31.61
N GLY A 472 42.05 -3.32 -32.45
CA GLY A 472 41.15 -2.78 -33.44
C GLY A 472 39.97 -1.97 -32.90
N GLU A 473 39.50 -1.14 -33.78
CA GLU A 473 38.36 -0.25 -33.67
C GLU A 473 37.09 -0.98 -33.19
N ARG A 474 36.60 -0.59 -32.02
CA ARG A 474 35.21 -0.80 -31.64
C ARG A 474 34.49 0.55 -31.59
N SER A 475 33.41 0.63 -32.36
CA SER A 475 32.56 1.80 -32.56
C SER A 475 32.08 2.40 -31.22
N PRO A 476 32.09 3.74 -31.04
CA PRO A 476 31.74 4.41 -29.80
C PRO A 476 30.25 4.35 -29.41
N LEU A 477 29.38 3.81 -30.28
CA LEU A 477 27.92 3.86 -30.10
C LEU A 477 27.34 2.72 -29.28
N GLU A 478 28.03 1.58 -29.10
CA GLU A 478 27.46 0.46 -28.31
C GLU A 478 27.70 0.57 -26.81
N GLY A 479 28.66 1.38 -26.35
CA GLY A 479 28.90 1.65 -24.93
C GLY A 479 27.91 2.60 -24.28
N VAL A 480 27.33 3.50 -25.08
CA VAL A 480 26.43 4.55 -24.59
C VAL A 480 25.02 4.01 -24.27
N LEU A 481 24.57 2.97 -24.99
CA LEU A 481 23.24 2.36 -24.79
C LEU A 481 23.12 1.43 -23.58
N ARG A 482 24.22 1.06 -22.94
CA ARG A 482 24.25 0.17 -21.77
C ARG A 482 24.62 0.86 -20.45
N SER A 483 24.79 2.19 -20.46
CA SER A 483 25.17 2.88 -19.22
C SER A 483 23.98 2.98 -18.23
N PRO A 484 24.23 2.81 -16.93
CA PRO A 484 23.23 2.99 -15.89
C PRO A 484 22.60 4.40 -15.89
N ALA A 485 23.34 5.41 -16.38
CA ALA A 485 22.90 6.80 -16.47
C ALA A 485 21.72 7.02 -17.43
N LEU A 486 21.65 6.31 -18.56
CA LEU A 486 20.51 6.44 -19.52
C LEU A 486 19.25 5.75 -19.01
N ARG A 487 19.39 4.67 -18.22
CA ARG A 487 18.24 4.06 -17.53
C ARG A 487 17.71 4.94 -16.39
N SER A 488 18.57 5.73 -15.74
CA SER A 488 18.12 6.70 -14.73
C SER A 488 17.46 7.91 -15.39
N LEU A 489 17.94 8.37 -16.54
CA LEU A 489 17.33 9.46 -17.32
C LEU A 489 15.95 9.10 -17.85
N ALA A 490 15.75 7.88 -18.33
CA ALA A 490 14.42 7.39 -18.74
C ALA A 490 13.44 7.30 -17.57
N ARG A 491 13.90 6.92 -16.38
CA ARG A 491 13.09 6.93 -15.15
C ARG A 491 12.85 8.36 -14.65
N SER A 492 13.82 9.26 -14.78
CA SER A 492 13.67 10.67 -14.38
C SER A 492 12.69 11.42 -15.29
N ALA A 493 12.65 11.11 -16.59
CA ALA A 493 11.67 11.68 -17.51
C ALA A 493 10.25 11.17 -17.22
N ALA A 494 10.09 9.87 -16.92
CA ALA A 494 8.81 9.30 -16.49
C ALA A 494 8.35 9.89 -15.14
N SER A 495 9.29 10.10 -14.20
CA SER A 495 9.00 10.73 -12.91
C SER A 495 8.74 12.24 -13.00
N ALA A 496 9.24 12.92 -14.04
CA ALA A 496 8.95 14.34 -14.29
C ALA A 496 7.54 14.56 -14.81
N LEU A 497 7.04 13.68 -15.71
CA LEU A 497 5.63 13.69 -16.14
C LEU A 497 4.69 13.27 -15.00
N GLY A 498 5.06 12.25 -14.22
CA GLY A 498 4.31 11.83 -13.03
C GLY A 498 4.23 12.95 -11.99
N ARG A 499 5.32 13.71 -11.77
CA ARG A 499 5.36 14.87 -10.86
C ARG A 499 4.43 16.02 -11.30
N GLU A 500 4.17 16.18 -12.58
CA GLU A 500 3.22 17.19 -13.08
C GLU A 500 1.78 16.77 -12.84
N ILE A 501 1.49 15.48 -12.95
CA ILE A 501 0.19 14.89 -12.62
C ILE A 501 0.00 14.87 -11.10
N THR A 502 1.02 14.54 -10.32
CA THR A 502 0.98 14.59 -8.85
C THR A 502 0.79 16.03 -8.36
N ARG A 503 1.38 17.04 -9.03
CA ARG A 503 1.08 18.47 -8.76
C ARG A 503 -0.36 18.85 -9.07
N SER A 504 -0.96 18.27 -10.09
CA SER A 504 -2.38 18.51 -10.43
C SER A 504 -3.33 17.78 -9.47
N ILE A 505 -2.94 16.62 -8.97
CA ILE A 505 -3.75 15.76 -8.08
C ILE A 505 -3.57 16.15 -6.60
N PHE A 506 -2.36 16.51 -6.19
CA PHE A 506 -2.03 16.81 -4.79
C PHE A 506 -1.65 18.29 -4.56
N GLY A 507 -1.61 19.09 -5.62
CA GLY A 507 -1.34 20.53 -5.55
C GLY A 507 -2.56 21.34 -5.12
N THR A 508 -2.33 22.36 -4.31
CA THR A 508 -3.33 23.29 -3.81
C THR A 508 -4.12 23.95 -4.93
N ALA A 509 -5.45 23.88 -4.87
CA ALA A 509 -6.33 24.68 -5.70
C ALA A 509 -6.06 26.16 -5.48
N ARG A 510 -5.48 26.86 -6.45
CA ARG A 510 -5.44 28.31 -6.47
C ARG A 510 -6.88 28.84 -6.45
N ARG A 511 -7.31 29.43 -5.35
CA ARG A 511 -8.49 30.28 -5.31
C ARG A 511 -8.27 31.42 -6.32
N ARG A 512 -9.02 31.41 -7.40
CA ARG A 512 -9.25 32.61 -8.20
C ARG A 512 -10.16 33.54 -7.39
N ARG A 513 -9.70 34.77 -7.20
CA ARG A 513 -10.59 35.88 -6.87
C ARG A 513 -11.45 36.21 -8.08
#